data_646b09795f9dc4e9578f983012e2572c
#
_entry.id   646b09795f9dc4e9578f983012e2572c
#
_cell.length_a   1.000
_cell.length_b   1.000
_cell.length_c   1.000
_cell.angle_alpha   90.00
_cell.angle_beta   90.00
_cell.angle_gamma   90.00
#
_symmetry.space_group_name_H-M   'P 1'
#
loop_
_entity.id
_entity.type
_entity.pdbx_description
1 polymer ?
#
loop_
_entity_poly.entity_id
_entity_poly.type
_entity_poly.pdbx_seq_one_letter_code
_entity_poly.pdbx_strand_id
1 'polypeptide(L)'
;RKRDEEGRLIADPEKFPHGMKAVADYVHSKGLKFGMYSCAGNLTCAGYPGSFEHEFIDADTFASWGVDFLKYDYCYHSNIIPGKYLYRRMGIALENCGRDILFSACSWGADQTHEWIKETGASMWRSTGDIFDSWESIKDLTKQQAKLHPYHSVGCFNDMDMLVVGMYGKGNVGLSGCNDVQYRAHYSIWALFGSPLMIGCDIRNMNEETKKILENKELIAINQDPLCRQPIRLDGIWSGDDVLIYSRQLSNGDLAIGFFNLKDESVVANLNLDEVG
;
A
#
# COMPACT_ATOMS: atom_id res chain seq x y z
N ARG A 1 19.06 0.49 -14.73
CA ARG A 1 19.47 1.89 -14.48
C ARG A 1 19.63 2.68 -15.78
N LYS A 2 19.40 2.08 -16.93
CA LYS A 2 19.54 2.68 -18.25
C LYS A 2 18.44 2.15 -19.17
N ARG A 3 18.27 2.80 -20.30
CA ARG A 3 17.48 2.31 -21.44
C ARG A 3 18.43 1.89 -22.56
N ASP A 4 17.98 0.96 -23.41
CA ASP A 4 18.65 0.60 -24.66
C ASP A 4 18.37 1.64 -25.77
N GLU A 5 18.87 1.37 -26.99
CA GLU A 5 18.70 2.26 -28.13
C GLU A 5 17.23 2.33 -28.60
N GLU A 6 16.43 1.31 -28.31
CA GLU A 6 14.99 1.27 -28.56
C GLU A 6 14.16 1.89 -27.43
N GLY A 7 14.80 2.38 -26.35
CA GLY A 7 14.17 3.01 -25.20
C GLY A 7 13.66 2.03 -24.14
N ARG A 8 13.94 0.73 -24.22
CA ARG A 8 13.53 -0.27 -23.23
C ARG A 8 14.39 -0.21 -21.98
N LEU A 9 13.79 -0.47 -20.84
CA LEU A 9 14.52 -0.62 -19.58
C LEU A 9 15.46 -1.82 -19.62
N ILE A 10 16.70 -1.66 -19.14
CA ILE A 10 17.71 -2.71 -19.08
C ILE A 10 17.93 -3.11 -17.62
N ALA A 11 17.95 -4.42 -17.35
CA ALA A 11 18.38 -4.95 -16.06
C ALA A 11 19.83 -4.52 -15.75
N ASP A 12 20.11 -4.24 -14.48
CA ASP A 12 21.48 -3.97 -14.04
C ASP A 12 22.31 -5.27 -14.18
N PRO A 13 23.32 -5.32 -15.07
CA PRO A 13 24.03 -6.56 -15.38
C PRO A 13 24.89 -7.09 -14.21
N GLU A 14 25.27 -6.22 -13.28
CA GLU A 14 26.04 -6.64 -12.09
C GLU A 14 25.12 -7.28 -11.05
N LYS A 15 23.91 -6.71 -10.84
CA LYS A 15 22.95 -7.21 -9.86
C LYS A 15 22.08 -8.34 -10.40
N PHE A 16 21.77 -8.29 -11.68
CA PHE A 16 20.87 -9.23 -12.35
C PHE A 16 21.53 -9.78 -13.63
N PRO A 17 22.61 -10.55 -13.51
CA PRO A 17 23.40 -11.02 -14.66
C PRO A 17 22.62 -11.89 -15.65
N HIS A 18 21.50 -12.50 -15.20
CA HIS A 18 20.60 -13.30 -16.02
C HIS A 18 19.32 -12.55 -16.42
N GLY A 19 19.26 -11.22 -16.17
CA GLY A 19 18.11 -10.38 -16.47
C GLY A 19 16.94 -10.52 -15.48
N MET A 20 15.93 -9.64 -15.63
CA MET A 20 14.79 -9.60 -14.71
C MET A 20 13.84 -10.80 -14.90
N LYS A 21 13.76 -11.33 -16.14
CA LYS A 21 12.93 -12.52 -16.40
C LYS A 21 13.37 -13.72 -15.56
N ALA A 22 14.67 -13.96 -15.44
CA ALA A 22 15.20 -15.07 -14.63
C ALA A 22 14.83 -14.91 -13.13
N VAL A 23 14.78 -13.67 -12.63
CA VAL A 23 14.32 -13.38 -11.27
C VAL A 23 12.83 -13.69 -11.12
N ALA A 24 12.00 -13.22 -12.06
CA ALA A 24 10.56 -13.49 -12.05
C ALA A 24 10.27 -15.00 -12.14
N ASP A 25 10.93 -15.72 -13.04
CA ASP A 25 10.79 -17.18 -13.18
C ASP A 25 11.16 -17.92 -11.88
N TYR A 26 12.22 -17.48 -11.20
CA TYR A 26 12.59 -18.04 -9.89
C TYR A 26 11.51 -17.78 -8.84
N VAL A 27 11.00 -16.56 -8.75
CA VAL A 27 9.93 -16.19 -7.81
C VAL A 27 8.66 -17.03 -8.09
N HIS A 28 8.28 -17.17 -9.37
CA HIS A 28 7.15 -17.99 -9.80
C HIS A 28 7.36 -19.48 -9.46
N SER A 29 8.60 -19.99 -9.58
CA SER A 29 8.91 -21.37 -9.18
C SER A 29 8.68 -21.66 -7.69
N LYS A 30 8.58 -20.62 -6.86
CA LYS A 30 8.23 -20.71 -5.44
C LYS A 30 6.71 -20.51 -5.19
N GLY A 31 5.90 -20.41 -6.23
CA GLY A 31 4.45 -20.14 -6.12
C GLY A 31 4.11 -18.69 -5.72
N LEU A 32 5.07 -17.77 -5.86
CA LEU A 32 4.91 -16.37 -5.50
C LEU A 32 4.74 -15.50 -6.74
N LYS A 33 4.26 -14.28 -6.55
CA LYS A 33 4.12 -13.24 -7.57
C LYS A 33 5.30 -12.28 -7.53
N PHE A 34 5.68 -11.73 -8.69
CA PHE A 34 6.82 -10.83 -8.82
C PHE A 34 6.37 -9.40 -9.14
N GLY A 35 6.81 -8.45 -8.30
CA GLY A 35 6.50 -7.02 -8.46
C GLY A 35 7.69 -6.20 -8.92
N MET A 36 7.41 -5.15 -9.69
CA MET A 36 8.37 -4.14 -10.12
C MET A 36 7.91 -2.74 -9.72
N TYR A 37 8.81 -1.79 -9.88
CA TYR A 37 8.60 -0.38 -9.58
C TYR A 37 8.98 0.48 -10.78
N SER A 38 8.19 1.51 -11.05
CA SER A 38 8.52 2.62 -11.93
C SER A 38 7.87 3.91 -11.45
N CYS A 39 7.84 4.95 -12.29
CA CYS A 39 7.35 6.27 -11.91
C CYS A 39 6.68 6.97 -13.08
N ALA A 40 5.64 7.75 -12.80
CA ALA A 40 4.92 8.59 -13.77
C ALA A 40 5.73 9.81 -14.26
N GLY A 41 6.87 10.09 -13.64
CA GLY A 41 7.78 11.15 -14.04
C GLY A 41 8.93 10.68 -14.93
N ASN A 42 9.80 11.62 -15.27
CA ASN A 42 11.02 11.34 -16.04
C ASN A 42 12.02 10.46 -15.27
N LEU A 43 12.05 10.61 -13.94
CA LEU A 43 12.94 9.87 -13.06
C LEU A 43 12.13 9.23 -11.92
N THR A 44 12.61 8.10 -11.45
CA THR A 44 12.14 7.49 -10.20
C THR A 44 12.64 8.32 -9.00
N CYS A 45 12.08 8.11 -7.81
CA CYS A 45 12.51 8.81 -6.59
C CYS A 45 14.00 8.59 -6.27
N ALA A 46 14.60 7.50 -6.77
CA ALA A 46 16.03 7.22 -6.66
C ALA A 46 16.87 7.75 -7.85
N GLY A 47 16.28 8.55 -8.75
CA GLY A 47 16.98 9.18 -9.88
C GLY A 47 17.27 8.23 -11.05
N TYR A 48 16.59 7.09 -11.14
CA TYR A 48 16.66 6.19 -12.30
C TYR A 48 15.60 6.56 -13.35
N PRO A 49 15.69 6.07 -14.61
CA PRO A 49 14.69 6.36 -15.63
C PRO A 49 13.27 5.99 -15.16
N GLY A 50 12.37 6.96 -15.19
CA GLY A 50 10.93 6.77 -15.03
C GLY A 50 10.28 6.38 -16.36
N SER A 51 8.95 6.20 -16.34
CA SER A 51 8.21 5.73 -17.53
C SER A 51 7.52 6.84 -18.31
N PHE A 52 7.68 8.11 -17.93
CA PHE A 52 7.08 9.22 -18.68
C PHE A 52 7.50 9.18 -20.17
N GLU A 53 6.50 9.22 -21.07
CA GLU A 53 6.65 9.05 -22.53
C GLU A 53 7.17 7.66 -22.99
N HIS A 54 7.28 6.69 -22.06
CA HIS A 54 7.71 5.31 -22.32
C HIS A 54 6.72 4.28 -21.81
N GLU A 55 5.50 4.67 -21.42
CA GLU A 55 4.55 3.83 -20.69
C GLU A 55 4.28 2.51 -21.42
N PHE A 56 4.06 2.57 -22.73
CA PHE A 56 3.73 1.37 -23.54
C PHE A 56 4.94 0.42 -23.68
N ILE A 57 6.12 0.96 -23.99
CA ILE A 57 7.32 0.14 -24.12
C ILE A 57 7.77 -0.46 -22.78
N ASP A 58 7.52 0.27 -21.68
CA ASP A 58 7.81 -0.21 -20.33
C ASP A 58 6.80 -1.30 -19.92
N ALA A 59 5.51 -1.13 -20.21
CA ALA A 59 4.50 -2.14 -19.95
C ALA A 59 4.78 -3.45 -20.70
N ASP A 60 5.15 -3.37 -21.99
CA ASP A 60 5.59 -4.52 -22.80
C ASP A 60 6.84 -5.17 -22.20
N THR A 61 7.79 -4.36 -21.74
CA THR A 61 9.01 -4.85 -21.10
C THR A 61 8.69 -5.58 -19.79
N PHE A 62 7.84 -5.03 -18.93
CA PHE A 62 7.40 -5.68 -17.70
C PHE A 62 6.64 -6.98 -17.99
N ALA A 63 5.75 -6.99 -18.98
CA ALA A 63 5.04 -8.18 -19.41
C ALA A 63 6.03 -9.28 -19.88
N SER A 64 7.03 -8.92 -20.71
CA SER A 64 8.07 -9.84 -21.19
C SER A 64 8.93 -10.43 -20.08
N TRP A 65 9.13 -9.69 -19.00
CA TRP A 65 9.86 -10.15 -17.81
C TRP A 65 8.99 -11.02 -16.87
N GLY A 66 7.69 -11.10 -17.09
CA GLY A 66 6.79 -11.86 -16.25
C GLY A 66 6.37 -11.14 -14.97
N VAL A 67 6.33 -9.82 -14.98
CA VAL A 67 5.89 -9.01 -13.85
C VAL A 67 4.39 -9.22 -13.59
N ASP A 68 4.00 -9.33 -12.32
CA ASP A 68 2.61 -9.49 -11.89
C ASP A 68 2.06 -8.25 -11.16
N PHE A 69 2.92 -7.35 -10.74
CA PHE A 69 2.57 -6.18 -9.92
C PHE A 69 3.49 -5.01 -10.29
N LEU A 70 2.92 -3.86 -10.55
CA LEU A 70 3.66 -2.63 -10.79
C LEU A 70 3.30 -1.56 -9.76
N LYS A 71 4.26 -1.18 -8.89
CA LYS A 71 4.16 0.06 -8.12
C LYS A 71 4.61 1.22 -9.00
N TYR A 72 3.74 2.20 -9.18
CA TYR A 72 3.96 3.33 -10.09
C TYR A 72 3.89 4.64 -9.34
N ASP A 73 5.06 5.23 -9.11
CA ASP A 73 5.28 6.38 -8.25
C ASP A 73 5.02 7.73 -8.95
N TYR A 74 5.17 8.83 -8.23
CA TYR A 74 4.82 10.18 -8.70
C TYR A 74 6.00 11.18 -8.63
N CYS A 75 7.23 10.71 -8.34
CA CYS A 75 8.43 11.53 -8.29
C CYS A 75 8.73 12.14 -9.66
N TYR A 76 9.27 13.34 -9.69
CA TYR A 76 9.70 14.05 -10.91
C TYR A 76 8.65 14.09 -12.02
N HIS A 77 7.37 14.09 -11.66
CA HIS A 77 6.27 14.20 -12.62
C HIS A 77 6.17 15.60 -13.23
N SER A 78 5.47 15.73 -14.35
CA SER A 78 5.19 17.02 -14.96
C SER A 78 4.27 17.87 -14.08
N ASN A 79 4.63 19.13 -13.85
CA ASN A 79 3.77 20.10 -13.17
C ASN A 79 2.64 20.65 -14.07
N ILE A 80 2.65 20.32 -15.36
CA ILE A 80 1.69 20.84 -16.36
C ILE A 80 0.63 19.78 -16.66
N ILE A 81 1.00 18.50 -16.66
CA ILE A 81 0.09 17.39 -16.97
C ILE A 81 -0.51 16.88 -15.66
N PRO A 82 -1.85 16.94 -15.50
CA PRO A 82 -2.50 16.41 -14.30
C PRO A 82 -2.22 14.91 -14.09
N GLY A 83 -2.08 14.51 -12.83
CA GLY A 83 -1.79 13.12 -12.44
C GLY A 83 -2.75 12.10 -13.05
N LYS A 84 -4.03 12.42 -13.14
CA LYS A 84 -5.05 11.59 -13.81
C LYS A 84 -4.59 11.07 -15.19
N TYR A 85 -4.02 11.95 -16.02
CA TYR A 85 -3.60 11.56 -17.37
C TYR A 85 -2.32 10.72 -17.36
N LEU A 86 -1.39 11.03 -16.45
CA LEU A 86 -0.15 10.26 -16.31
C LEU A 86 -0.44 8.82 -15.89
N TYR A 87 -1.30 8.65 -14.87
CA TYR A 87 -1.70 7.31 -14.42
C TYR A 87 -2.58 6.59 -15.45
N ARG A 88 -3.51 7.30 -16.13
CA ARG A 88 -4.34 6.68 -17.18
C ARG A 88 -3.50 6.17 -18.34
N ARG A 89 -2.45 6.87 -18.77
CA ARG A 89 -1.54 6.41 -19.83
C ARG A 89 -0.89 5.07 -19.47
N MET A 90 -0.36 4.94 -18.24
CA MET A 90 0.20 3.67 -17.78
C MET A 90 -0.91 2.59 -17.65
N GLY A 91 -2.09 2.94 -17.15
CA GLY A 91 -3.21 1.99 -17.08
C GLY A 91 -3.57 1.43 -18.46
N ILE A 92 -3.69 2.28 -19.49
CA ILE A 92 -3.94 1.84 -20.87
C ILE A 92 -2.79 0.97 -21.39
N ALA A 93 -1.54 1.31 -21.10
CA ALA A 93 -0.38 0.53 -21.51
C ALA A 93 -0.41 -0.88 -20.88
N LEU A 94 -0.74 -0.99 -19.60
CA LEU A 94 -0.86 -2.27 -18.89
C LEU A 94 -2.05 -3.10 -19.39
N GLU A 95 -3.19 -2.47 -19.73
CA GLU A 95 -4.36 -3.13 -20.32
C GLU A 95 -4.02 -3.79 -21.67
N ASN A 96 -3.02 -3.29 -22.41
CA ASN A 96 -2.65 -3.72 -23.76
C ASN A 96 -1.34 -4.52 -23.85
N CYS A 97 -0.61 -4.71 -22.76
CA CYS A 97 0.69 -5.42 -22.78
C CYS A 97 0.60 -6.96 -22.88
N GLY A 98 -0.62 -7.51 -22.94
CA GLY A 98 -0.84 -8.95 -23.07
C GLY A 98 -0.60 -9.78 -21.80
N ARG A 99 -0.46 -9.13 -20.64
CA ARG A 99 -0.30 -9.78 -19.34
C ARG A 99 -1.09 -9.06 -18.27
N ASP A 100 -1.72 -9.81 -17.38
CA ASP A 100 -2.38 -9.24 -16.19
C ASP A 100 -1.33 -8.76 -15.18
N ILE A 101 -1.24 -7.45 -15.01
CA ILE A 101 -0.33 -6.79 -14.07
C ILE A 101 -1.18 -5.94 -13.11
N LEU A 102 -1.15 -6.25 -11.82
CA LEU A 102 -1.81 -5.44 -10.82
C LEU A 102 -1.16 -4.05 -10.78
N PHE A 103 -1.96 -3.02 -11.04
CA PHE A 103 -1.49 -1.64 -11.08
C PHE A 103 -1.68 -0.96 -9.73
N SER A 104 -0.57 -0.67 -9.05
CA SER A 104 -0.51 0.03 -7.78
C SER A 104 -0.04 1.46 -8.00
N ALA A 105 -0.95 2.42 -7.98
CA ALA A 105 -0.64 3.83 -8.12
C ALA A 105 -0.09 4.38 -6.80
N CYS A 106 0.94 5.22 -6.87
CA CYS A 106 1.61 5.77 -5.69
C CYS A 106 1.77 7.30 -5.79
N SER A 107 0.66 8.00 -5.67
CA SER A 107 0.61 9.47 -5.72
C SER A 107 0.53 10.13 -4.35
N TRP A 108 0.58 9.37 -3.26
CA TRP A 108 0.49 9.85 -1.87
C TRP A 108 -0.79 10.65 -1.55
N GLY A 109 -1.84 10.50 -2.36
CA GLY A 109 -3.05 11.30 -2.27
C GLY A 109 -2.95 12.71 -2.90
N ALA A 110 -1.82 13.05 -3.55
CA ALA A 110 -1.64 14.31 -4.27
C ALA A 110 -2.69 14.48 -5.40
N ASP A 111 -2.88 15.71 -5.86
CA ASP A 111 -3.80 16.05 -6.96
C ASP A 111 -5.23 15.52 -6.76
N GLN A 112 -5.69 15.40 -5.52
CA GLN A 112 -7.00 14.82 -5.18
C GLN A 112 -7.22 13.43 -5.84
N THR A 113 -6.20 12.59 -5.77
CA THR A 113 -6.15 11.26 -6.41
C THR A 113 -7.42 10.44 -6.18
N HIS A 114 -8.04 10.54 -5.01
CA HIS A 114 -9.28 9.85 -4.67
C HIS A 114 -10.45 10.14 -5.63
N GLU A 115 -10.47 11.31 -6.27
CA GLU A 115 -11.56 11.71 -7.18
C GLU A 115 -11.47 11.04 -8.56
N TRP A 116 -10.27 10.66 -9.01
CA TRP A 116 -10.06 10.20 -10.39
C TRP A 116 -9.35 8.83 -10.53
N ILE A 117 -8.81 8.28 -9.45
CA ILE A 117 -7.95 7.09 -9.55
C ILE A 117 -8.66 5.86 -10.16
N LYS A 118 -9.95 5.68 -9.89
CA LYS A 118 -10.74 4.56 -10.44
C LYS A 118 -10.82 4.57 -11.96
N GLU A 119 -10.68 5.73 -12.59
CA GLU A 119 -10.74 5.88 -14.05
C GLU A 119 -9.41 5.56 -14.74
N THR A 120 -8.35 5.30 -13.96
CA THR A 120 -7.00 5.08 -14.50
C THR A 120 -6.68 3.62 -14.78
N GLY A 121 -7.48 2.68 -14.29
CA GLY A 121 -7.18 1.25 -14.30
C GLY A 121 -6.36 0.77 -13.10
N ALA A 122 -6.07 1.66 -12.13
CA ALA A 122 -5.37 1.27 -10.92
C ALA A 122 -6.22 0.33 -10.04
N SER A 123 -5.62 -0.77 -9.60
CA SER A 123 -6.25 -1.75 -8.71
C SER A 123 -6.11 -1.39 -7.23
N MET A 124 -5.15 -0.55 -6.91
CA MET A 124 -4.90 0.03 -5.59
C MET A 124 -4.12 1.34 -5.72
N TRP A 125 -4.18 2.17 -4.69
CA TRP A 125 -3.48 3.44 -4.72
C TRP A 125 -3.06 3.90 -3.33
N ARG A 126 -1.83 4.43 -3.23
CA ARG A 126 -1.31 5.07 -2.01
C ARG A 126 -2.15 6.29 -1.70
N SER A 127 -2.96 6.15 -0.68
CA SER A 127 -3.96 7.16 -0.28
C SER A 127 -3.42 8.16 0.75
N THR A 128 -2.27 7.84 1.34
CA THR A 128 -1.57 8.65 2.34
C THR A 128 -0.11 8.86 1.97
N GLY A 129 0.58 9.74 2.67
CA GLY A 129 2.03 9.93 2.58
C GLY A 129 2.82 8.67 2.93
N ASP A 130 4.14 8.75 2.87
CA ASP A 130 5.03 7.63 3.22
C ASP A 130 5.03 7.38 4.72
N ILE A 131 5.00 6.09 5.08
CA ILE A 131 5.11 5.67 6.47
C ILE A 131 6.57 5.68 6.94
N PHE A 132 6.76 6.05 8.21
CA PHE A 132 8.00 5.89 8.92
C PHE A 132 7.79 5.01 10.15
N ASP A 133 8.84 4.32 10.58
CA ASP A 133 8.81 3.47 11.77
C ASP A 133 8.83 4.33 13.04
N SER A 134 7.68 4.96 13.30
CA SER A 134 7.39 5.74 14.50
C SER A 134 5.90 5.75 14.78
N TRP A 135 5.55 5.83 16.06
CA TRP A 135 4.14 5.86 16.47
C TRP A 135 3.41 7.10 15.95
N GLU A 136 4.09 8.23 15.85
CA GLU A 136 3.52 9.47 15.30
C GLU A 136 3.12 9.32 13.84
N SER A 137 3.98 8.68 13.02
CA SER A 137 3.67 8.41 11.62
C SER A 137 2.43 7.52 11.47
N ILE A 138 2.34 6.44 12.26
CA ILE A 138 1.18 5.53 12.24
C ILE A 138 -0.11 6.27 12.61
N LYS A 139 -0.09 7.10 13.66
CA LYS A 139 -1.23 7.90 14.07
C LYS A 139 -1.67 8.91 13.01
N ASP A 140 -0.71 9.57 12.39
CA ASP A 140 -0.98 10.57 11.35
C ASP A 140 -1.63 9.93 10.11
N LEU A 141 -1.06 8.84 9.58
CA LEU A 141 -1.62 8.13 8.44
C LEU A 141 -3.03 7.57 8.74
N THR A 142 -3.26 7.08 9.95
CA THR A 142 -4.59 6.62 10.39
C THR A 142 -5.62 7.75 10.33
N LYS A 143 -5.26 8.95 10.80
CA LYS A 143 -6.14 10.12 10.75
C LYS A 143 -6.39 10.60 9.32
N GLN A 144 -5.38 10.59 8.46
CA GLN A 144 -5.53 10.93 7.05
C GLN A 144 -6.49 9.96 6.36
N GLN A 145 -6.32 8.66 6.58
CA GLN A 145 -7.12 7.61 5.95
C GLN A 145 -8.58 7.63 6.37
N ALA A 146 -8.92 8.03 7.57
CA ALA A 146 -10.28 8.00 8.11
C ALA A 146 -11.31 8.71 7.21
N LYS A 147 -10.90 9.73 6.47
CA LYS A 147 -11.76 10.52 5.57
C LYS A 147 -11.92 9.89 4.18
N LEU A 148 -11.13 8.87 3.85
CA LEU A 148 -11.04 8.28 2.52
C LEU A 148 -11.85 6.98 2.36
N HIS A 149 -12.63 6.59 3.38
CA HIS A 149 -13.44 5.36 3.34
C HIS A 149 -14.40 5.29 2.14
N PRO A 150 -15.00 6.38 1.60
CA PRO A 150 -15.91 6.29 0.47
C PRO A 150 -15.23 5.91 -0.86
N TYR A 151 -13.92 6.07 -0.92
CA TYR A 151 -13.14 5.85 -2.14
C TYR A 151 -12.53 4.45 -2.24
N HIS A 152 -12.58 3.67 -1.15
CA HIS A 152 -12.17 2.27 -1.12
C HIS A 152 -13.25 1.38 -1.76
N SER A 153 -12.84 0.49 -2.65
CA SER A 153 -13.79 -0.42 -3.31
C SER A 153 -13.09 -1.65 -3.88
N VAL A 154 -13.89 -2.68 -4.18
CA VAL A 154 -13.44 -3.81 -4.98
C VAL A 154 -12.83 -3.28 -6.29
N GLY A 155 -11.64 -3.78 -6.64
CA GLY A 155 -10.90 -3.40 -7.85
C GLY A 155 -10.14 -2.07 -7.77
N CYS A 156 -10.29 -1.30 -6.67
CA CYS A 156 -9.47 -0.11 -6.43
C CYS A 156 -9.36 0.18 -4.93
N PHE A 157 -8.35 -0.38 -4.28
CA PHE A 157 -8.16 -0.32 -2.82
C PHE A 157 -7.36 0.90 -2.40
N ASN A 158 -7.76 1.50 -1.27
CA ASN A 158 -6.91 2.46 -0.59
C ASN A 158 -5.72 1.73 0.04
N ASP A 159 -4.53 2.31 -0.06
CA ASP A 159 -3.28 1.77 0.47
C ASP A 159 -2.65 2.80 1.42
N MET A 160 -2.56 2.46 2.70
CA MET A 160 -1.99 3.30 3.75
C MET A 160 -0.46 3.18 3.84
N ASP A 161 0.17 2.56 2.86
CA ASP A 161 1.57 2.17 2.82
C ASP A 161 1.88 0.83 3.52
N MET A 162 3.12 0.42 3.40
CA MET A 162 3.62 -0.85 3.93
C MET A 162 3.52 -0.95 5.46
N LEU A 163 3.68 -2.17 5.96
CA LEU A 163 3.82 -2.43 7.38
C LEU A 163 5.26 -2.18 7.83
N VAL A 164 5.43 -1.40 8.90
CA VAL A 164 6.73 -1.24 9.58
C VAL A 164 6.90 -2.20 10.77
N VAL A 165 5.97 -3.12 10.96
CA VAL A 165 6.00 -4.16 12.00
C VAL A 165 7.31 -4.96 11.92
N GLY A 166 8.03 -5.02 13.02
CA GLY A 166 9.29 -5.76 13.12
C GLY A 166 10.53 -5.04 12.61
N MET A 167 10.42 -3.76 12.25
CA MET A 167 11.58 -2.97 11.81
C MET A 167 12.47 -2.51 12.99
N TYR A 168 11.89 -2.14 14.13
CA TYR A 168 12.60 -1.69 15.35
C TYR A 168 13.65 -0.60 15.06
N GLY A 169 13.25 0.42 14.29
CA GLY A 169 14.11 1.54 13.92
C GLY A 169 15.16 1.23 12.84
N LYS A 170 15.10 0.05 12.21
CA LYS A 170 16.05 -0.34 11.15
C LYS A 170 15.49 -0.06 9.76
N GLY A 171 16.40 0.04 8.78
CA GLY A 171 16.03 0.24 7.37
C GLY A 171 15.85 1.72 7.00
N ASN A 172 15.47 1.97 5.74
CA ASN A 172 15.45 3.32 5.16
C ASN A 172 14.38 4.24 5.76
N VAL A 173 13.31 3.67 6.30
CA VAL A 173 12.22 4.41 6.96
C VAL A 173 12.29 4.29 8.48
N GLY A 174 13.34 3.66 9.00
CA GLY A 174 13.60 3.56 10.44
C GLY A 174 13.87 4.94 11.03
N LEU A 175 13.15 5.26 12.10
CA LEU A 175 13.37 6.45 12.92
C LEU A 175 13.67 6.00 14.36
N SER A 176 12.79 6.35 15.30
CA SER A 176 12.87 5.91 16.69
C SER A 176 12.55 4.41 16.86
N GLY A 177 11.84 3.82 15.90
CA GLY A 177 11.25 2.51 16.01
C GLY A 177 9.97 2.50 16.86
N CYS A 178 9.13 1.52 16.64
CA CYS A 178 7.98 1.24 17.50
C CYS A 178 8.28 0.07 18.43
N ASN A 179 7.56 -0.03 19.55
CA ASN A 179 7.53 -1.21 20.41
C ASN A 179 6.45 -2.20 19.94
N ASP A 180 6.43 -3.40 20.53
CA ASP A 180 5.51 -4.47 20.13
C ASP A 180 4.03 -4.11 20.32
N VAL A 181 3.69 -3.28 21.30
CA VAL A 181 2.31 -2.80 21.51
C VAL A 181 1.89 -1.89 20.37
N GLN A 182 2.76 -0.97 19.96
CA GLN A 182 2.53 -0.05 18.86
C GLN A 182 2.47 -0.82 17.52
N TYR A 183 3.29 -1.85 17.33
CA TYR A 183 3.21 -2.72 16.14
C TYR A 183 1.92 -3.53 16.09
N ARG A 184 1.43 -4.04 17.22
CA ARG A 184 0.11 -4.69 17.28
C ARG A 184 -1.00 -3.72 16.89
N ALA A 185 -0.98 -2.50 17.42
CA ALA A 185 -1.94 -1.46 17.07
C ALA A 185 -1.86 -1.11 15.57
N HIS A 186 -0.64 -0.88 15.04
CA HIS A 186 -0.40 -0.63 13.62
C HIS A 186 -1.00 -1.73 12.73
N TYR A 187 -0.66 -2.99 13.00
CA TYR A 187 -1.17 -4.12 12.22
C TYR A 187 -2.71 -4.23 12.30
N SER A 188 -3.28 -4.04 13.50
CA SER A 188 -4.72 -4.09 13.71
C SER A 188 -5.46 -2.98 12.95
N ILE A 189 -4.89 -1.77 12.92
CA ILE A 189 -5.43 -0.63 12.15
C ILE A 189 -5.41 -0.97 10.65
N TRP A 190 -4.26 -1.39 10.09
CA TRP A 190 -4.15 -1.74 8.67
C TRP A 190 -5.10 -2.88 8.29
N ALA A 191 -5.22 -3.90 9.14
CA ALA A 191 -6.15 -5.00 8.94
C ALA A 191 -7.60 -4.52 8.92
N LEU A 192 -8.00 -3.72 9.90
CA LEU A 192 -9.36 -3.19 9.99
C LEU A 192 -9.71 -2.27 8.82
N PHE A 193 -8.75 -1.43 8.38
CA PHE A 193 -8.93 -0.55 7.22
C PHE A 193 -8.89 -1.28 5.88
N GLY A 194 -8.55 -2.57 5.83
CA GLY A 194 -8.44 -3.32 4.58
C GLY A 194 -7.29 -2.83 3.70
N SER A 195 -6.28 -2.17 4.31
CA SER A 195 -5.07 -1.75 3.61
C SER A 195 -4.25 -2.98 3.22
N PRO A 196 -3.56 -2.98 2.06
CA PRO A 196 -2.66 -4.07 1.70
C PRO A 196 -1.60 -4.32 2.78
N LEU A 197 -1.42 -5.59 3.16
CA LEU A 197 -0.49 -5.99 4.23
C LEU A 197 0.90 -6.27 3.64
N MET A 198 1.57 -5.22 3.13
CA MET A 198 2.89 -5.31 2.51
C MET A 198 3.98 -5.22 3.59
N ILE A 199 4.69 -6.33 3.85
CA ILE A 199 5.71 -6.41 4.91
C ILE A 199 6.96 -5.63 4.51
N GLY A 200 7.39 -4.67 5.36
CA GLY A 200 8.57 -3.83 5.14
C GLY A 200 9.82 -4.29 5.91
N CYS A 201 9.70 -5.18 6.88
CA CYS A 201 10.85 -5.66 7.68
C CYS A 201 11.65 -6.76 6.96
N ASP A 202 12.86 -7.04 7.45
CA ASP A 202 13.65 -8.19 7.02
C ASP A 202 13.07 -9.50 7.57
N ILE A 203 12.35 -10.23 6.72
CA ILE A 203 11.66 -11.47 7.09
C ILE A 203 12.60 -12.61 7.51
N ARG A 204 13.90 -12.53 7.19
CA ARG A 204 14.89 -13.55 7.55
C ARG A 204 15.22 -13.56 9.05
N ASN A 205 15.02 -12.42 9.71
CA ASN A 205 15.39 -12.17 11.09
C ASN A 205 14.21 -11.72 11.98
N MET A 206 12.99 -12.12 11.62
CA MET A 206 11.82 -11.83 12.46
C MET A 206 11.92 -12.54 13.81
N ASN A 207 11.64 -11.80 14.88
CA ASN A 207 11.46 -12.38 16.21
C ASN A 207 10.05 -13.02 16.33
N GLU A 208 9.83 -13.77 17.39
CA GLU A 208 8.57 -14.51 17.60
C GLU A 208 7.36 -13.58 17.78
N GLU A 209 7.53 -12.39 18.39
CA GLU A 209 6.43 -11.44 18.55
C GLU A 209 6.04 -10.82 17.18
N THR A 210 7.02 -10.46 16.33
CA THR A 210 6.76 -10.01 14.96
C THR A 210 5.97 -11.06 14.17
N LYS A 211 6.37 -12.33 14.22
CA LYS A 211 5.65 -13.42 13.55
C LYS A 211 4.21 -13.54 14.06
N LYS A 212 4.03 -13.55 15.38
CA LYS A 212 2.72 -13.64 16.02
C LYS A 212 1.79 -12.50 15.61
N ILE A 213 2.31 -11.28 15.44
CA ILE A 213 1.53 -10.15 14.94
C ILE A 213 1.14 -10.38 13.48
N LEU A 214 2.12 -10.65 12.61
CA LEU A 214 1.91 -10.75 11.16
C LEU A 214 1.10 -12.00 10.74
N GLU A 215 1.13 -13.06 11.52
CA GLU A 215 0.42 -14.32 11.25
C GLU A 215 -0.94 -14.42 11.97
N ASN A 216 -1.45 -13.32 12.53
CA ASN A 216 -2.75 -13.30 13.20
C ASN A 216 -3.88 -13.56 12.20
N LYS A 217 -4.42 -14.79 12.23
CA LYS A 217 -5.42 -15.27 11.27
C LYS A 217 -6.74 -14.51 11.32
N GLU A 218 -7.14 -14.04 12.50
CA GLU A 218 -8.39 -13.28 12.66
C GLU A 218 -8.28 -11.90 12.02
N LEU A 219 -7.18 -11.21 12.25
CA LEU A 219 -6.92 -9.92 11.62
C LEU A 219 -6.73 -10.06 10.10
N ILE A 220 -6.07 -11.12 9.64
CA ILE A 220 -5.96 -11.43 8.21
C ILE A 220 -7.35 -11.66 7.61
N ALA A 221 -8.24 -12.42 8.28
CA ALA A 221 -9.60 -12.66 7.80
C ALA A 221 -10.42 -11.36 7.71
N ILE A 222 -10.29 -10.45 8.68
CA ILE A 222 -10.92 -9.12 8.62
C ILE A 222 -10.35 -8.32 7.44
N ASN A 223 -9.03 -8.32 7.24
CA ASN A 223 -8.40 -7.61 6.13
C ASN A 223 -8.89 -8.13 4.77
N GLN A 224 -8.99 -9.45 4.63
CA GLN A 224 -9.33 -10.16 3.38
C GLN A 224 -10.85 -10.29 3.15
N ASP A 225 -11.68 -9.65 3.96
CA ASP A 225 -13.14 -9.73 3.82
C ASP A 225 -13.61 -9.25 2.44
N PRO A 226 -14.37 -10.09 1.69
CA PRO A 226 -14.75 -9.82 0.30
C PRO A 226 -15.74 -8.66 0.11
N LEU A 227 -16.40 -8.18 1.17
CA LEU A 227 -17.22 -6.97 1.09
C LEU A 227 -16.38 -5.73 0.78
N CYS A 228 -15.10 -5.78 1.10
CA CYS A 228 -14.10 -4.78 0.76
C CYS A 228 -14.52 -3.35 1.17
N ARG A 229 -15.03 -3.20 2.38
CA ARG A 229 -15.36 -1.90 2.96
C ARG A 229 -14.24 -1.43 3.88
N GLN A 230 -14.04 -0.11 3.93
CA GLN A 230 -13.24 0.48 5.00
C GLN A 230 -14.11 0.79 6.23
N PRO A 231 -13.50 0.89 7.41
CA PRO A 231 -14.24 1.19 8.62
C PRO A 231 -14.69 2.65 8.62
N ILE A 232 -15.79 2.89 9.29
CA ILE A 232 -16.30 4.22 9.59
C ILE A 232 -15.90 4.57 11.01
N ARG A 233 -15.39 5.78 11.23
CA ARG A 233 -15.14 6.30 12.57
C ARG A 233 -16.48 6.54 13.26
N LEU A 234 -16.60 6.02 14.48
CA LEU A 234 -17.74 6.28 15.32
C LEU A 234 -17.45 7.57 16.12
N ASP A 235 -18.02 8.68 15.63
CA ASP A 235 -17.92 9.99 16.28
C ASP A 235 -18.99 10.13 17.36
N GLY A 236 -18.66 10.71 18.49
CA GLY A 236 -19.61 11.00 19.56
C GLY A 236 -18.95 11.03 20.94
N ILE A 237 -19.78 10.88 21.96
CA ILE A 237 -19.37 10.94 23.39
C ILE A 237 -18.29 9.90 23.75
N TRP A 238 -18.11 8.90 22.89
CA TRP A 238 -17.33 7.69 23.11
C TRP A 238 -15.93 7.73 22.49
N SER A 239 -15.69 8.61 21.50
CA SER A 239 -14.41 8.71 20.80
C SER A 239 -13.87 10.13 20.88
N GLY A 240 -12.98 10.39 21.82
CA GLY A 240 -12.14 11.59 21.82
C GLY A 240 -11.00 11.47 20.81
N ASP A 241 -10.21 12.51 20.67
CA ASP A 241 -9.02 12.49 19.79
C ASP A 241 -7.93 11.49 20.24
N ASP A 242 -8.03 11.01 21.47
CA ASP A 242 -7.08 10.11 22.11
C ASP A 242 -7.47 8.62 22.02
N VAL A 243 -8.76 8.32 21.79
CA VAL A 243 -9.26 6.97 21.56
C VAL A 243 -10.06 6.97 20.28
N LEU A 244 -9.59 6.23 19.30
CA LEU A 244 -10.26 6.07 18.01
C LEU A 244 -11.12 4.80 18.05
N ILE A 245 -12.40 4.93 17.76
CA ILE A 245 -13.31 3.80 17.63
C ILE A 245 -13.78 3.72 16.18
N TYR A 246 -13.59 2.55 15.57
CA TYR A 246 -14.00 2.30 14.19
C TYR A 246 -14.87 1.06 14.11
N SER A 247 -15.87 1.11 13.23
CA SER A 247 -16.73 -0.03 12.89
C SER A 247 -16.62 -0.35 11.41
N ARG A 248 -16.41 -1.63 11.07
CA ARG A 248 -16.37 -2.15 9.71
C ARG A 248 -17.38 -3.29 9.55
N GLN A 249 -18.30 -3.15 8.61
CA GLN A 249 -19.18 -4.23 8.22
C GLN A 249 -18.43 -5.31 7.44
N LEU A 250 -18.67 -6.56 7.79
CA LEU A 250 -18.12 -7.75 7.13
C LEU A 250 -19.16 -8.45 6.26
N SER A 251 -18.71 -9.27 5.33
CA SER A 251 -19.54 -9.95 4.32
C SER A 251 -20.51 -10.96 4.91
N ASN A 252 -20.22 -11.50 6.09
CA ASN A 252 -21.11 -12.43 6.82
C ASN A 252 -22.17 -11.73 7.66
N GLY A 253 -22.25 -10.42 7.64
CA GLY A 253 -23.17 -9.59 8.42
C GLY A 253 -22.65 -9.15 9.79
N ASP A 254 -21.47 -9.62 10.21
CA ASP A 254 -20.83 -9.20 11.45
C ASP A 254 -20.26 -7.77 11.34
N LEU A 255 -19.96 -7.18 12.50
CA LEU A 255 -19.24 -5.94 12.64
C LEU A 255 -17.88 -6.18 13.30
N ALA A 256 -16.80 -5.76 12.64
CA ALA A 256 -15.49 -5.65 13.25
C ALA A 256 -15.35 -4.27 13.88
N ILE A 257 -15.19 -4.21 15.20
CA ILE A 257 -15.07 -2.97 15.96
C ILE A 257 -13.65 -2.90 16.53
N GLY A 258 -12.95 -1.81 16.23
CA GLY A 258 -11.61 -1.53 16.74
C GLY A 258 -11.61 -0.35 17.71
N PHE A 259 -11.00 -0.56 18.89
CA PHE A 259 -10.71 0.48 19.88
C PHE A 259 -9.21 0.70 19.91
N PHE A 260 -8.78 1.89 19.55
CA PHE A 260 -7.36 2.24 19.49
C PHE A 260 -7.06 3.37 20.47
N ASN A 261 -6.41 3.05 21.56
CA ASN A 261 -5.90 4.02 22.51
C ASN A 261 -4.58 4.62 21.97
N LEU A 262 -4.55 5.91 21.74
CA LEU A 262 -3.38 6.62 21.22
C LEU A 262 -2.47 7.18 22.31
N LYS A 263 -2.86 7.02 23.59
CA LYS A 263 -2.08 7.45 24.75
C LYS A 263 -1.22 6.32 25.32
N ASP A 264 -0.25 6.70 26.15
CA ASP A 264 0.58 5.75 26.90
C ASP A 264 -0.10 5.24 28.17
N GLU A 265 -1.17 5.89 28.62
CA GLU A 265 -1.96 5.52 29.81
C GLU A 265 -3.23 4.75 29.42
N SER A 266 -3.74 3.95 30.33
CA SER A 266 -5.00 3.23 30.15
C SER A 266 -6.19 4.19 30.13
N VAL A 267 -7.08 3.99 29.16
CA VAL A 267 -8.30 4.76 28.99
C VAL A 267 -9.51 3.82 28.99
N VAL A 268 -10.59 4.21 29.66
CA VAL A 268 -11.86 3.51 29.57
C VAL A 268 -12.65 4.08 28.41
N ALA A 269 -13.02 3.23 27.45
CA ALA A 269 -13.89 3.57 26.34
C ALA A 269 -15.15 2.70 26.41
N ASN A 270 -16.32 3.31 26.20
CA ASN A 270 -17.61 2.63 26.17
C ASN A 270 -18.25 2.81 24.81
N LEU A 271 -18.93 1.81 24.33
CA LEU A 271 -19.71 1.84 23.09
C LEU A 271 -21.05 1.15 23.34
N ASN A 272 -22.12 1.84 23.01
CA ASN A 272 -23.46 1.21 23.00
C ASN A 272 -23.63 0.51 21.64
N LEU A 273 -23.74 -0.83 21.64
CA LEU A 273 -23.88 -1.60 20.40
C LEU A 273 -25.19 -1.32 19.66
N ASP A 274 -26.24 -0.89 20.36
CA ASP A 274 -27.52 -0.51 19.73
C ASP A 274 -27.39 0.75 18.84
N GLU A 275 -26.31 1.51 19.01
CA GLU A 275 -26.03 2.73 18.23
C GLU A 275 -25.11 2.48 17.03
N VAL A 276 -24.58 1.25 16.91
CA VAL A 276 -23.61 0.92 15.85
C VAL A 276 -24.29 0.27 14.63
N GLY A 277 -25.57 -0.07 14.73
CA GLY A 277 -26.45 -0.55 13.65
C GLY A 277 -26.62 -2.01 13.67
#